data_0988c8055c36c72bcca57c59a9d0a5e5
#
_entry.id   0988c8055c36c72bcca57c59a9d0a5e5
#
_cell.length_a   1.000
_cell.length_b   1.000
_cell.length_c   1.000
_cell.angle_alpha   90.00
_cell.angle_beta   90.00
_cell.angle_gamma   90.00
#
_symmetry.space_group_name_H-M   'P 1'
#
loop_
_entity.id
_entity.type
_entity.pdbx_description
1 polymer ?
#
loop_
_entity_poly.entity_id
_entity_poly.type
_entity_poly.pdbx_seq_one_letter_code
_entity_poly.pdbx_strand_id
1 'polypeptide(L)'
;MKQEIITLNAERNVTLTAYIQETEGEFLFTKRPAILVLPGGGYAMCSDREADPVAFAFMKAGYQAFILRYSTGKHRAWPNPLEDYEQAMELIKEKADVWLLDADRIAAVGFSAGGHLCACAATIAKNKPAAAILVYPAILKDICDMCQPGMPYPHEHVTAATSPCFLVAARDDRTVDIKNSLMMQLALAENGVPFESHIYSFGGHGFSTAEDHIINSSVSDRVPNWVADSIGWLKEMMGSLTAKGFTEPNMAVCLNGDSAPILSVACTLNHIRKQSDEVQVIMKPLYDGMEAVAAARGYSVDGLSAAVGGNTVRELLEMLQVNETIIQDIDKVLHGMINKIG
;
A
#
# COMPACT_ATOMS: atom_id res chain seq x y z
N MET A 1 -0.04 15.54 -25.04
CA MET A 1 0.09 15.68 -23.56
C MET A 1 -0.42 17.06 -23.17
N LYS A 2 -1.28 17.14 -22.18
CA LYS A 2 -1.85 18.38 -21.64
C LYS A 2 -1.39 18.56 -20.18
N GLN A 3 -1.06 19.78 -19.80
CA GLN A 3 -0.77 20.16 -18.41
C GLN A 3 -1.83 21.16 -17.96
N GLU A 4 -2.37 20.93 -16.76
CA GLU A 4 -3.27 21.88 -16.08
C GLU A 4 -2.76 22.13 -14.67
N ILE A 5 -2.83 23.38 -14.21
CA ILE A 5 -2.55 23.72 -12.80
C ILE A 5 -3.85 24.28 -12.23
N ILE A 6 -4.36 23.65 -11.19
CA ILE A 6 -5.63 23.96 -10.58
C ILE A 6 -5.38 24.43 -9.15
N THR A 7 -5.87 25.62 -8.80
CA THR A 7 -5.84 26.09 -7.42
C THR A 7 -6.98 25.43 -6.63
N LEU A 8 -6.63 24.57 -5.68
CA LEU A 8 -7.60 23.95 -4.78
C LEU A 8 -7.94 24.86 -3.61
N ASN A 9 -6.94 25.57 -3.06
CA ASN A 9 -7.14 26.53 -1.98
C ASN A 9 -6.17 27.69 -2.13
N ALA A 10 -6.68 28.87 -2.50
CA ALA A 10 -5.85 30.06 -2.74
C ALA A 10 -5.24 30.63 -1.45
N GLU A 11 -5.96 30.58 -0.31
CA GLU A 11 -5.48 31.12 0.96
C GLU A 11 -4.30 30.29 1.53
N ARG A 12 -4.34 28.98 1.34
CA ARG A 12 -3.30 28.05 1.78
C ARG A 12 -2.24 27.77 0.70
N ASN A 13 -2.40 28.35 -0.48
CA ASN A 13 -1.54 28.16 -1.64
C ASN A 13 -1.46 26.70 -2.10
N VAL A 14 -2.61 25.99 -2.06
CA VAL A 14 -2.73 24.58 -2.44
C VAL A 14 -3.06 24.49 -3.93
N THR A 15 -2.25 23.69 -4.65
CA THR A 15 -2.44 23.48 -6.09
C THR A 15 -2.33 22.01 -6.46
N LEU A 16 -3.10 21.61 -7.47
CA LEU A 16 -3.00 20.32 -8.14
C LEU A 16 -2.49 20.54 -9.56
N THR A 17 -1.33 20.01 -9.88
CA THR A 17 -0.83 19.94 -11.26
C THR A 17 -1.25 18.62 -11.86
N ALA A 18 -1.96 18.64 -12.99
CA ALA A 18 -2.38 17.46 -13.74
C ALA A 18 -1.58 17.34 -15.04
N TYR A 19 -0.96 16.19 -15.27
CA TYR A 19 -0.30 15.78 -16.51
C TYR A 19 -1.12 14.69 -17.19
N ILE A 20 -1.73 15.02 -18.32
CA ILE A 20 -2.69 14.13 -19.01
C ILE A 20 -2.13 13.71 -20.35
N GLN A 21 -2.02 12.40 -20.52
CA GLN A 21 -1.68 11.75 -21.79
C GLN A 21 -2.97 11.39 -22.53
N GLU A 22 -3.04 11.74 -23.78
CA GLU A 22 -4.16 11.38 -24.65
C GLU A 22 -4.15 9.88 -24.98
N THR A 23 -5.32 9.35 -25.34
CA THR A 23 -5.54 7.94 -25.69
C THR A 23 -6.09 7.78 -27.11
N GLU A 24 -5.90 8.80 -27.95
CA GLU A 24 -6.38 8.81 -29.34
C GLU A 24 -5.41 8.11 -30.30
N GLY A 25 -5.89 7.84 -31.51
CA GLY A 25 -5.09 7.28 -32.59
C GLY A 25 -5.00 5.76 -32.55
N GLU A 26 -3.80 5.23 -32.37
CA GLU A 26 -3.53 3.78 -32.43
C GLU A 26 -3.78 3.04 -31.11
N PHE A 27 -4.09 3.76 -30.01
CA PHE A 27 -4.39 3.14 -28.73
C PHE A 27 -5.77 2.50 -28.73
N LEU A 28 -5.84 1.25 -28.23
CA LEU A 28 -7.09 0.49 -28.12
C LEU A 28 -7.73 0.63 -26.71
N PHE A 29 -7.08 1.32 -25.80
CA PHE A 29 -7.59 1.65 -24.47
C PHE A 29 -8.00 3.13 -24.42
N THR A 30 -8.98 3.45 -23.59
CA THR A 30 -9.53 4.80 -23.43
C THR A 30 -9.17 5.45 -22.09
N LYS A 31 -8.75 4.66 -21.11
CA LYS A 31 -8.40 5.10 -19.76
C LYS A 31 -7.03 4.58 -19.34
N ARG A 32 -6.35 5.33 -18.48
CA ARG A 32 -5.04 5.00 -17.90
C ARG A 32 -5.16 4.87 -16.38
N PRO A 33 -4.24 4.15 -15.70
CA PRO A 33 -4.12 4.28 -14.27
C PRO A 33 -3.57 5.67 -13.93
N ALA A 34 -3.71 6.09 -12.67
CA ALA A 34 -3.23 7.39 -12.21
C ALA A 34 -2.32 7.27 -11.00
N ILE A 35 -1.42 8.24 -10.84
CA ILE A 35 -0.56 8.42 -9.68
C ILE A 35 -0.71 9.84 -9.12
N LEU A 36 -0.97 9.97 -7.81
CA LEU A 36 -0.94 11.22 -7.08
C LEU A 36 0.37 11.33 -6.31
N VAL A 37 1.20 12.31 -6.66
CA VAL A 37 2.51 12.56 -6.06
C VAL A 37 2.36 13.56 -4.92
N LEU A 38 2.88 13.20 -3.75
CA LEU A 38 2.90 13.98 -2.51
C LEU A 38 4.36 14.26 -2.11
N PRO A 39 4.93 15.39 -2.53
CA PRO A 39 6.34 15.72 -2.26
C PRO A 39 6.63 15.87 -0.77
N GLY A 40 7.87 15.60 -0.35
CA GLY A 40 8.35 15.88 1.00
C GLY A 40 8.71 17.35 1.23
N GLY A 41 9.40 17.61 2.34
CA GLY A 41 9.84 18.95 2.72
C GLY A 41 9.48 19.33 4.15
N GLY A 42 9.28 18.33 5.04
CA GLY A 42 9.05 18.53 6.49
C GLY A 42 7.79 19.34 6.80
N TYR A 43 6.80 19.34 5.92
CA TYR A 43 5.65 20.24 5.97
C TYR A 43 6.00 21.74 5.97
N ALA A 44 7.25 22.10 5.78
CA ALA A 44 7.68 23.49 5.61
C ALA A 44 7.50 23.95 4.16
N MET A 45 7.65 23.04 3.21
CA MET A 45 7.52 23.24 1.77
C MET A 45 7.18 21.93 1.06
N CYS A 46 6.94 21.97 -0.25
CA CYS A 46 6.91 20.82 -1.14
C CYS A 46 8.19 20.80 -2.01
N SER A 47 8.95 19.69 -1.98
CA SER A 47 10.21 19.53 -2.70
C SER A 47 9.99 19.37 -4.20
N ASP A 48 10.63 20.22 -5.03
CA ASP A 48 10.53 20.12 -6.50
C ASP A 48 11.19 18.83 -7.04
N ARG A 49 12.23 18.33 -6.37
CA ARG A 49 12.91 17.07 -6.75
C ARG A 49 12.00 15.84 -6.61
N GLU A 50 11.00 15.92 -5.75
CA GLU A 50 10.04 14.85 -5.46
C GLU A 50 8.68 15.11 -6.12
N ALA A 51 8.61 16.02 -7.07
CA ALA A 51 7.42 16.43 -7.82
C ALA A 51 7.47 15.97 -9.28
N ASP A 52 7.85 16.86 -10.20
CA ASP A 52 7.87 16.58 -11.65
C ASP A 52 8.73 15.38 -12.06
N PRO A 53 9.96 15.17 -11.53
CA PRO A 53 10.76 14.00 -11.91
C PRO A 53 10.06 12.67 -11.61
N VAL A 54 9.38 12.61 -10.47
CA VAL A 54 8.59 11.43 -10.07
C VAL A 54 7.37 11.26 -10.98
N ALA A 55 6.60 12.33 -11.20
CA ALA A 55 5.44 12.30 -12.08
C ALA A 55 5.82 11.78 -13.49
N PHE A 56 6.92 12.27 -14.06
CA PHE A 56 7.38 11.85 -15.39
C PHE A 56 7.85 10.39 -15.45
N ALA A 57 8.43 9.86 -14.37
CA ALA A 57 8.80 8.45 -14.28
C ALA A 57 7.56 7.53 -14.40
N PHE A 58 6.48 7.85 -13.69
CA PHE A 58 5.23 7.11 -13.76
C PHE A 58 4.49 7.35 -15.09
N MET A 59 4.53 8.57 -15.64
CA MET A 59 3.97 8.86 -16.97
C MET A 59 4.61 8.02 -18.07
N LYS A 60 5.94 7.82 -18.03
CA LYS A 60 6.66 6.91 -18.93
C LYS A 60 6.11 5.48 -18.85
N ALA A 61 5.61 5.05 -17.70
CA ALA A 61 4.99 3.74 -17.52
C ALA A 61 3.49 3.70 -17.88
N GLY A 62 2.92 4.81 -18.37
CA GLY A 62 1.56 4.87 -18.88
C GLY A 62 0.52 5.46 -17.92
N TYR A 63 0.92 5.98 -16.77
CA TYR A 63 0.02 6.59 -15.78
C TYR A 63 -0.34 8.03 -16.19
N GLN A 64 -1.56 8.47 -15.87
CA GLN A 64 -1.81 9.91 -15.69
C GLN A 64 -1.15 10.34 -14.39
N ALA A 65 -0.55 11.53 -14.34
CA ALA A 65 0.17 11.95 -13.14
C ALA A 65 -0.36 13.27 -12.58
N PHE A 66 -0.47 13.30 -11.27
CA PHE A 66 -0.93 14.45 -10.52
C PHE A 66 0.08 14.81 -9.45
N ILE A 67 0.34 16.10 -9.22
CA ILE A 67 1.20 16.57 -8.14
C ILE A 67 0.38 17.46 -7.23
N LEU A 68 0.23 17.07 -5.97
CA LEU A 68 -0.41 17.92 -4.97
C LEU A 68 0.64 18.71 -4.19
N ARG A 69 0.59 20.04 -4.34
CA ARG A 69 1.28 20.96 -3.43
C ARG A 69 0.32 21.32 -2.32
N TYR A 70 0.37 20.54 -1.24
CA TYR A 70 -0.54 20.63 -0.09
C TYR A 70 -0.13 21.75 0.88
N SER A 71 -0.95 22.01 1.89
CA SER A 71 -0.74 23.02 2.93
C SER A 71 0.58 22.81 3.68
N THR A 72 1.46 23.81 3.60
CA THR A 72 2.80 23.81 4.20
C THR A 72 3.08 25.12 4.95
N GLY A 73 4.21 25.23 5.63
CA GLY A 73 4.63 26.40 6.35
C GLY A 73 3.65 26.81 7.45
N LYS A 74 3.13 28.02 7.40
CA LYS A 74 2.15 28.52 8.38
C LYS A 74 0.78 27.83 8.30
N HIS A 75 0.50 27.13 7.20
CA HIS A 75 -0.77 26.46 6.94
C HIS A 75 -0.71 24.93 7.19
N ARG A 76 0.44 24.39 7.63
CA ARG A 76 0.67 22.95 7.83
C ARG A 76 -0.13 22.31 8.97
N ALA A 77 -0.89 23.09 9.75
CA ALA A 77 -1.66 22.58 10.87
C ALA A 77 -2.60 21.46 10.44
N TRP A 78 -2.57 20.34 11.19
CA TRP A 78 -3.48 19.23 10.94
C TRP A 78 -4.93 19.63 11.28
N PRO A 79 -5.94 19.26 10.45
CA PRO A 79 -5.88 18.31 9.34
C PRO A 79 -5.69 18.93 7.93
N ASN A 80 -5.30 20.20 7.78
CA ASN A 80 -5.24 20.86 6.48
C ASN A 80 -4.58 20.03 5.35
N PRO A 81 -3.39 19.41 5.54
CA PRO A 81 -2.79 18.63 4.46
C PRO A 81 -3.65 17.42 4.04
N LEU A 82 -4.36 16.78 4.99
CA LEU A 82 -5.26 15.67 4.68
C LEU A 82 -6.52 16.15 3.95
N GLU A 83 -7.07 17.30 4.34
CA GLU A 83 -8.20 17.92 3.63
C GLU A 83 -7.84 18.27 2.19
N ASP A 84 -6.62 18.79 1.96
CA ASP A 84 -6.12 19.10 0.62
C ASP A 84 -5.98 17.82 -0.22
N TYR A 85 -5.51 16.72 0.39
CA TYR A 85 -5.46 15.41 -0.25
C TYR A 85 -6.86 14.91 -0.63
N GLU A 86 -7.82 14.99 0.30
CA GLU A 86 -9.20 14.57 0.03
C GLU A 86 -9.80 15.37 -1.13
N GLN A 87 -9.63 16.69 -1.12
CA GLN A 87 -10.11 17.55 -2.19
C GLN A 87 -9.46 17.21 -3.54
N ALA A 88 -8.15 16.92 -3.54
CA ALA A 88 -7.45 16.48 -4.75
C ALA A 88 -8.00 15.16 -5.29
N MET A 89 -8.19 14.15 -4.42
CA MET A 89 -8.73 12.84 -4.81
C MET A 89 -10.17 12.93 -5.31
N GLU A 90 -11.00 13.73 -4.67
CA GLU A 90 -12.39 13.97 -5.12
C GLU A 90 -12.40 14.60 -6.52
N LEU A 91 -11.57 15.64 -6.75
CA LEU A 91 -11.47 16.28 -8.06
C LEU A 91 -10.93 15.34 -9.15
N ILE A 92 -9.91 14.49 -8.82
CA ILE A 92 -9.36 13.53 -9.78
C ILE A 92 -10.43 12.50 -10.18
N LYS A 93 -11.19 11.99 -9.21
CA LYS A 93 -12.29 11.04 -9.47
C LYS A 93 -13.42 11.70 -10.26
N GLU A 94 -13.82 12.92 -9.91
CA GLU A 94 -14.86 13.67 -10.62
C GLU A 94 -14.50 13.89 -12.09
N LYS A 95 -13.23 14.20 -12.36
CA LYS A 95 -12.73 14.46 -13.71
C LYS A 95 -12.18 13.23 -14.44
N ALA A 96 -12.40 12.03 -13.93
CA ALA A 96 -11.81 10.81 -14.45
C ALA A 96 -12.04 10.62 -15.96
N ASP A 97 -13.25 10.87 -16.46
CA ASP A 97 -13.56 10.76 -17.89
C ASP A 97 -12.85 11.84 -18.73
N VAL A 98 -12.80 13.07 -18.23
CA VAL A 98 -12.15 14.19 -18.92
C VAL A 98 -10.63 14.03 -18.96
N TRP A 99 -10.07 13.46 -17.91
CA TRP A 99 -8.64 13.21 -17.77
C TRP A 99 -8.23 11.79 -18.20
N LEU A 100 -9.16 11.04 -18.80
CA LEU A 100 -8.91 9.74 -19.40
C LEU A 100 -8.23 8.76 -18.42
N LEU A 101 -8.71 8.72 -17.18
CA LEU A 101 -8.22 7.81 -16.15
C LEU A 101 -9.32 6.88 -15.60
N ASP A 102 -8.88 5.77 -15.03
CA ASP A 102 -9.74 4.86 -14.29
C ASP A 102 -9.76 5.28 -12.82
N ALA A 103 -10.93 5.67 -12.31
CA ALA A 103 -11.11 6.17 -10.94
C ALA A 103 -10.83 5.12 -9.85
N ASP A 104 -10.89 3.84 -10.17
CA ASP A 104 -10.58 2.75 -9.26
C ASP A 104 -9.08 2.38 -9.24
N ARG A 105 -8.28 2.97 -10.15
CA ARG A 105 -6.85 2.73 -10.32
C ARG A 105 -6.01 3.99 -10.09
N ILE A 106 -6.26 4.67 -8.97
CA ILE A 106 -5.50 5.84 -8.53
C ILE A 106 -4.60 5.44 -7.37
N ALA A 107 -3.30 5.34 -7.62
CA ALA A 107 -2.30 5.15 -6.57
C ALA A 107 -1.78 6.49 -6.06
N ALA A 108 -1.17 6.49 -4.87
CA ALA A 108 -0.46 7.65 -4.34
C ALA A 108 1.00 7.30 -4.07
N VAL A 109 1.91 8.25 -4.28
CA VAL A 109 3.31 8.14 -3.87
C VAL A 109 3.69 9.35 -3.03
N GLY A 110 4.28 9.12 -1.85
CA GLY A 110 4.66 10.19 -0.94
C GLY A 110 6.06 10.03 -0.39
N PHE A 111 6.74 11.17 -0.19
CA PHE A 111 8.14 11.26 0.20
C PHE A 111 8.29 11.94 1.56
N SER A 112 9.02 11.37 2.51
CA SER A 112 9.31 12.02 3.79
C SER A 112 8.03 12.50 4.51
N ALA A 113 7.83 13.80 4.68
CA ALA A 113 6.57 14.38 5.18
C ALA A 113 5.38 14.11 4.24
N GLY A 114 5.57 14.14 2.92
CA GLY A 114 4.57 13.66 1.95
C GLY A 114 4.33 12.15 2.05
N GLY A 115 5.34 11.39 2.48
CA GLY A 115 5.21 9.98 2.83
C GLY A 115 4.34 9.76 4.06
N HIS A 116 4.42 10.64 5.05
CA HIS A 116 3.49 10.68 6.18
C HIS A 116 2.04 10.95 5.69
N LEU A 117 1.85 11.97 4.86
CA LEU A 117 0.55 12.28 4.30
C LEU A 117 -0.02 11.11 3.48
N CYS A 118 0.84 10.45 2.68
CA CYS A 118 0.47 9.27 1.91
C CYS A 118 0.08 8.08 2.80
N ALA A 119 0.81 7.86 3.91
CA ALA A 119 0.48 6.84 4.88
C ALA A 119 -0.84 7.16 5.62
N CYS A 120 -1.09 8.43 5.98
CA CYS A 120 -2.39 8.87 6.49
C CYS A 120 -3.50 8.66 5.45
N ALA A 121 -3.22 8.94 4.18
CA ALA A 121 -4.17 8.70 3.09
C ALA A 121 -4.53 7.21 2.98
N ALA A 122 -3.56 6.32 3.10
CA ALA A 122 -3.77 4.88 3.05
C ALA A 122 -4.54 4.33 4.27
N THR A 123 -4.37 4.95 5.45
CA THR A 123 -4.93 4.45 6.71
C THR A 123 -6.25 5.10 7.10
N ILE A 124 -6.31 6.43 7.16
CA ILE A 124 -7.42 7.18 7.77
C ILE A 124 -8.23 8.05 6.81
N ALA A 125 -7.78 8.27 5.57
CA ALA A 125 -8.54 9.06 4.62
C ALA A 125 -9.86 8.39 4.25
N LYS A 126 -10.86 9.22 3.91
CA LYS A 126 -12.13 8.78 3.35
C LYS A 126 -11.96 8.26 1.92
N ASN A 127 -11.17 8.99 1.11
CA ASN A 127 -10.82 8.62 -0.26
C ASN A 127 -9.43 7.97 -0.30
N LYS A 128 -9.35 6.72 0.16
CA LYS A 128 -8.08 5.97 0.14
C LYS A 128 -7.59 5.75 -1.30
N PRO A 129 -6.26 5.76 -1.55
CA PRO A 129 -5.72 5.37 -2.85
C PRO A 129 -5.88 3.85 -3.05
N ALA A 130 -5.91 3.39 -4.29
CA ALA A 130 -5.93 1.95 -4.60
C ALA A 130 -4.66 1.23 -4.10
N ALA A 131 -3.53 1.95 -4.08
CA ALA A 131 -2.26 1.50 -3.49
C ALA A 131 -1.42 2.72 -3.10
N ALA A 132 -0.54 2.60 -2.09
CA ALA A 132 0.30 3.67 -1.57
C ALA A 132 1.78 3.30 -1.65
N ILE A 133 2.61 4.21 -2.19
CA ILE A 133 4.07 4.09 -2.22
C ILE A 133 4.64 5.08 -1.20
N LEU A 134 5.32 4.55 -0.18
CA LEU A 134 5.86 5.29 0.95
C LEU A 134 7.38 5.35 0.86
N VAL A 135 7.94 6.49 0.44
CA VAL A 135 9.38 6.65 0.22
C VAL A 135 9.99 7.39 1.40
N TYR A 136 10.85 6.73 2.16
CA TYR A 136 11.44 7.21 3.43
C TYR A 136 10.46 7.99 4.31
N PRO A 137 9.27 7.43 4.59
CA PRO A 137 8.15 8.15 5.17
C PRO A 137 8.41 8.52 6.64
N ALA A 138 7.99 9.71 7.07
CA ALA A 138 7.88 10.06 8.48
C ALA A 138 6.64 9.36 9.07
N ILE A 139 6.79 8.52 10.09
CA ILE A 139 5.72 7.68 10.64
C ILE A 139 5.61 7.81 12.16
N LEU A 140 6.76 7.84 12.85
CA LEU A 140 6.81 7.79 14.31
C LEU A 140 6.67 9.17 14.95
N LYS A 141 6.22 9.15 16.21
CA LYS A 141 5.93 10.32 17.01
C LYS A 141 7.01 11.41 16.94
N ASP A 142 8.28 11.04 17.14
CA ASP A 142 9.36 12.03 17.27
C ASP A 142 9.51 12.88 16.01
N ILE A 143 9.48 12.25 14.84
CA ILE A 143 9.60 12.96 13.57
C ILE A 143 8.31 13.69 13.18
N CYS A 144 7.15 13.10 13.47
CA CYS A 144 5.85 13.74 13.20
C CYS A 144 5.67 14.99 14.05
N ASP A 145 5.91 14.90 15.36
CA ASP A 145 5.80 16.03 16.29
C ASP A 145 6.83 17.11 16.01
N MET A 146 8.02 16.75 15.50
CA MET A 146 9.01 17.73 15.03
C MET A 146 8.48 18.54 13.85
N CYS A 147 7.77 17.90 12.92
CA CYS A 147 7.17 18.59 11.77
C CYS A 147 5.98 19.45 12.20
N GLN A 148 5.05 18.85 12.94
CA GLN A 148 3.86 19.52 13.48
C GLN A 148 3.26 18.69 14.63
N PRO A 149 3.28 19.17 15.87
CA PRO A 149 2.62 18.49 16.99
C PRO A 149 1.13 18.26 16.75
N GLY A 150 0.65 17.07 17.14
CA GLY A 150 -0.75 16.68 17.00
C GLY A 150 -1.13 16.06 15.66
N MET A 151 -0.15 15.76 14.80
CA MET A 151 -0.37 14.90 13.64
C MET A 151 -0.59 13.46 14.07
N PRO A 152 -1.40 12.67 13.33
CA PRO A 152 -1.55 11.24 13.60
C PRO A 152 -0.22 10.50 13.33
N TYR A 153 -0.07 9.34 13.96
CA TYR A 153 1.04 8.43 13.70
C TYR A 153 0.49 7.27 12.86
N PRO A 154 0.71 7.22 11.53
CA PRO A 154 -0.03 6.34 10.63
C PRO A 154 -0.01 4.87 11.00
N HIS A 155 1.11 4.37 11.57
CA HIS A 155 1.23 2.96 11.98
C HIS A 155 0.23 2.55 13.08
N GLU A 156 -0.25 3.49 13.90
CA GLU A 156 -1.27 3.24 14.93
C GLU A 156 -2.70 3.16 14.36
N HIS A 157 -2.86 3.54 13.11
CA HIS A 157 -4.15 3.57 12.39
C HIS A 157 -4.28 2.49 11.31
N VAL A 158 -3.31 1.58 11.22
CA VAL A 158 -3.37 0.46 10.27
C VAL A 158 -4.49 -0.50 10.69
N THR A 159 -5.32 -0.86 9.73
CA THR A 159 -6.39 -1.86 9.87
C THR A 159 -6.40 -2.74 8.62
N ALA A 160 -7.18 -3.82 8.62
CA ALA A 160 -7.38 -4.65 7.43
C ALA A 160 -7.94 -3.87 6.21
N ALA A 161 -8.55 -2.69 6.43
CA ALA A 161 -9.05 -1.80 5.38
C ALA A 161 -8.01 -0.76 4.91
N THR A 162 -6.76 -0.83 5.38
CA THR A 162 -5.66 0.01 4.90
C THR A 162 -5.30 -0.35 3.47
N SER A 163 -4.99 0.65 2.63
CA SER A 163 -4.54 0.40 1.26
C SER A 163 -3.25 -0.42 1.24
N PRO A 164 -3.04 -1.31 0.25
CA PRO A 164 -1.76 -1.96 0.01
C PRO A 164 -0.60 -0.95 -0.04
N CYS A 165 0.55 -1.28 0.54
CA CYS A 165 1.68 -0.37 0.68
C CYS A 165 2.97 -0.92 0.07
N PHE A 166 3.70 -0.08 -0.69
CA PHE A 166 5.08 -0.31 -1.10
C PHE A 166 6.00 0.63 -0.33
N LEU A 167 6.99 0.11 0.38
CA LEU A 167 7.87 0.92 1.23
C LEU A 167 9.29 0.95 0.69
N VAL A 168 9.89 2.15 0.65
CA VAL A 168 11.28 2.35 0.22
C VAL A 168 12.02 3.19 1.25
N ALA A 169 13.19 2.74 1.70
CA ALA A 169 14.02 3.49 2.62
C ALA A 169 15.50 3.10 2.50
N ALA A 170 16.39 3.95 3.01
CA ALA A 170 17.79 3.64 3.20
C ALA A 170 18.08 3.36 4.69
N ARG A 171 18.87 2.32 4.97
CA ARG A 171 19.24 1.92 6.34
C ARG A 171 19.97 3.03 7.10
N ASP A 172 20.74 3.85 6.39
CA ASP A 172 21.60 4.90 6.93
C ASP A 172 20.96 6.29 6.91
N ASP A 173 19.62 6.38 6.74
CA ASP A 173 18.91 7.63 6.84
C ASP A 173 19.04 8.24 8.24
N ARG A 174 19.60 9.45 8.30
CA ARG A 174 19.85 10.19 9.55
C ARG A 174 18.82 11.28 9.82
N THR A 175 17.91 11.51 8.88
CA THR A 175 16.83 12.49 9.01
C THR A 175 15.54 11.82 9.48
N VAL A 176 15.15 10.74 8.81
CA VAL A 176 14.02 9.89 9.20
C VAL A 176 14.55 8.50 9.47
N ASP A 177 14.77 8.18 10.74
CA ASP A 177 15.33 6.89 11.16
C ASP A 177 14.58 5.73 10.51
N ILE A 178 15.31 4.72 10.07
CA ILE A 178 14.78 3.51 9.40
C ILE A 178 13.65 2.84 10.20
N LYS A 179 13.61 3.02 11.51
CA LYS A 179 12.53 2.51 12.37
C LYS A 179 11.15 2.97 11.91
N ASN A 180 11.05 4.16 11.29
CA ASN A 180 9.78 4.63 10.74
C ASN A 180 9.21 3.62 9.73
N SER A 181 10.01 3.20 8.77
CA SER A 181 9.60 2.19 7.79
C SER A 181 9.38 0.81 8.41
N LEU A 182 10.25 0.38 9.34
CA LEU A 182 10.15 -0.92 10.00
C LEU A 182 8.87 -1.04 10.85
N MET A 183 8.49 0.00 11.60
CA MET A 183 7.28 0.00 12.41
C MET A 183 6.01 0.05 11.55
N MET A 184 6.04 0.77 10.43
CA MET A 184 4.92 0.73 9.47
C MET A 184 4.75 -0.66 8.87
N GLN A 185 5.85 -1.33 8.46
CA GLN A 185 5.82 -2.70 7.95
C GLN A 185 5.25 -3.68 8.98
N LEU A 186 5.68 -3.56 10.24
CA LEU A 186 5.18 -4.40 11.32
C LEU A 186 3.67 -4.23 11.49
N ALA A 187 3.19 -2.98 11.52
CA ALA A 187 1.76 -2.70 11.64
C ALA A 187 0.95 -3.25 10.45
N LEU A 188 1.48 -3.13 9.22
CA LEU A 188 0.85 -3.72 8.02
C LEU A 188 0.77 -5.25 8.12
N ALA A 189 1.87 -5.90 8.54
CA ALA A 189 1.92 -7.34 8.70
C ALA A 189 0.95 -7.86 9.77
N GLU A 190 0.88 -7.17 10.93
CA GLU A 190 -0.02 -7.53 12.03
C GLU A 190 -1.50 -7.42 11.66
N ASN A 191 -1.83 -6.53 10.71
CA ASN A 191 -3.20 -6.32 10.22
C ASN A 191 -3.51 -7.03 8.89
N GLY A 192 -2.60 -7.88 8.38
CA GLY A 192 -2.81 -8.63 7.14
C GLY A 192 -2.89 -7.76 5.89
N VAL A 193 -2.37 -6.53 5.92
CA VAL A 193 -2.36 -5.62 4.77
C VAL A 193 -1.26 -6.04 3.80
N PRO A 194 -1.53 -6.21 2.50
CA PRO A 194 -0.49 -6.51 1.52
C PRO A 194 0.56 -5.40 1.45
N PHE A 195 1.84 -5.77 1.52
CA PHE A 195 2.92 -4.82 1.32
C PHE A 195 4.17 -5.47 0.71
N GLU A 196 4.97 -4.64 0.06
CA GLU A 196 6.33 -4.94 -0.36
C GLU A 196 7.29 -3.88 0.20
N SER A 197 8.56 -4.21 0.42
CA SER A 197 9.51 -3.29 1.05
C SER A 197 10.92 -3.47 0.53
N HIS A 198 11.57 -2.33 0.21
CA HIS A 198 12.96 -2.23 -0.21
C HIS A 198 13.75 -1.35 0.76
N ILE A 199 14.66 -1.96 1.52
CA ILE A 199 15.58 -1.25 2.40
C ILE A 199 16.98 -1.34 1.82
N TYR A 200 17.47 -0.24 1.27
CA TYR A 200 18.81 -0.15 0.71
C TYR A 200 19.87 0.01 1.81
N SER A 201 21.04 -0.56 1.59
CA SER A 201 22.13 -0.54 2.58
C SER A 201 22.64 0.86 2.90
N PHE A 202 22.61 1.76 1.90
CA PHE A 202 22.91 3.18 2.04
C PHE A 202 22.20 4.01 0.96
N GLY A 203 21.98 5.29 1.24
CA GLY A 203 21.29 6.23 0.34
C GLY A 203 20.91 7.53 1.06
N GLY A 204 20.93 7.51 2.40
CA GLY A 204 20.55 8.66 3.21
C GLY A 204 19.08 9.04 3.03
N HIS A 205 18.77 10.32 3.24
CA HIS A 205 17.42 10.87 3.12
C HIS A 205 17.25 11.71 1.85
N GLY A 206 16.05 11.70 1.27
CA GLY A 206 15.70 12.63 0.19
C GLY A 206 16.31 12.27 -1.17
N PHE A 207 16.49 10.98 -1.47
CA PHE A 207 17.06 10.53 -2.75
C PHE A 207 16.10 10.63 -3.95
N SER A 208 14.78 10.87 -3.75
CA SER A 208 13.78 10.98 -4.83
C SER A 208 13.86 9.80 -5.80
N THR A 209 13.94 10.03 -7.12
CA THR A 209 14.17 8.97 -8.14
C THR A 209 15.61 8.45 -8.13
N ALA A 210 16.51 9.10 -7.39
CA ALA A 210 17.93 8.79 -7.28
C ALA A 210 18.72 8.82 -8.61
N GLU A 211 18.22 9.57 -9.60
CA GLU A 211 18.96 9.85 -10.83
C GLU A 211 20.05 10.91 -10.60
N ASP A 212 21.17 10.84 -11.32
CA ASP A 212 22.35 11.69 -11.10
C ASP A 212 22.06 13.20 -11.11
N HIS A 213 21.10 13.64 -11.91
CA HIS A 213 20.72 15.06 -11.99
C HIS A 213 19.73 15.49 -10.88
N ILE A 214 19.21 14.54 -10.09
CA ILE A 214 18.27 14.77 -8.99
C ILE A 214 18.98 14.82 -7.64
N ILE A 215 20.00 13.98 -7.47
CA ILE A 215 20.73 13.82 -6.21
C ILE A 215 22.10 14.50 -6.27
N ASN A 216 22.55 14.96 -5.10
CA ASN A 216 23.91 15.51 -4.91
C ASN A 216 24.68 14.75 -3.82
N SER A 217 24.21 13.59 -3.42
CA SER A 217 24.79 12.74 -2.39
C SER A 217 25.06 11.33 -2.92
N SER A 218 25.98 10.61 -2.28
CA SER A 218 26.23 9.22 -2.63
C SER A 218 25.06 8.35 -2.21
N VAL A 219 24.49 7.63 -3.16
CA VAL A 219 23.46 6.61 -2.94
C VAL A 219 23.93 5.28 -3.53
N SER A 220 23.36 4.17 -3.12
CA SER A 220 23.60 2.88 -3.76
C SER A 220 23.10 2.89 -5.20
N ASP A 221 23.88 2.34 -6.14
CA ASP A 221 23.48 2.21 -7.55
C ASP A 221 22.18 1.42 -7.76
N ARG A 222 21.70 0.74 -6.72
CA ARG A 222 20.44 0.00 -6.73
C ARG A 222 19.23 0.87 -6.36
N VAL A 223 19.44 2.01 -5.71
CA VAL A 223 18.33 2.87 -5.25
C VAL A 223 17.39 3.28 -6.40
N PRO A 224 17.87 3.67 -7.60
CA PRO A 224 16.96 4.04 -8.70
C PRO A 224 15.98 2.94 -9.11
N ASN A 225 16.27 1.67 -8.81
CA ASN A 225 15.42 0.54 -9.18
C ASN A 225 14.04 0.59 -8.49
N TRP A 226 13.91 1.28 -7.34
CA TRP A 226 12.64 1.34 -6.63
C TRP A 226 11.49 1.85 -7.50
N VAL A 227 11.77 2.74 -8.45
CA VAL A 227 10.74 3.28 -9.36
C VAL A 227 10.18 2.15 -10.24
N ALA A 228 11.07 1.35 -10.85
CA ALA A 228 10.65 0.23 -11.69
C ALA A 228 9.98 -0.88 -10.86
N ASP A 229 10.52 -1.17 -9.68
CA ASP A 229 9.99 -2.17 -8.75
C ASP A 229 8.58 -1.77 -8.28
N SER A 230 8.38 -0.51 -7.88
CA SER A 230 7.07 0.00 -7.46
C SER A 230 6.04 -0.01 -8.59
N ILE A 231 6.45 0.32 -9.83
CA ILE A 231 5.59 0.23 -11.02
C ILE A 231 5.21 -1.23 -11.31
N GLY A 232 6.16 -2.16 -11.17
CA GLY A 232 5.91 -3.60 -11.26
C GLY A 232 4.87 -4.06 -10.24
N TRP A 233 5.08 -3.69 -8.98
CA TRP A 233 4.17 -3.98 -7.90
C TRP A 233 2.77 -3.36 -8.09
N LEU A 234 2.68 -2.10 -8.54
CA LEU A 234 1.38 -1.48 -8.85
C LEU A 234 0.60 -2.24 -9.94
N LYS A 235 1.28 -2.86 -10.91
CA LYS A 235 0.62 -3.71 -11.92
C LYS A 235 0.03 -4.98 -11.31
N GLU A 236 0.66 -5.52 -10.29
CA GLU A 236 0.11 -6.66 -9.55
C GLU A 236 -1.11 -6.23 -8.72
N MET A 237 -1.05 -5.06 -8.08
CA MET A 237 -2.12 -4.53 -7.22
C MET A 237 -3.34 -4.03 -8.00
N MET A 238 -3.15 -3.39 -9.14
CA MET A 238 -4.21 -2.69 -9.89
C MET A 238 -4.47 -3.26 -11.29
N GLY A 239 -3.73 -4.29 -11.70
CA GLY A 239 -3.74 -4.77 -13.08
C GLY A 239 -2.82 -3.95 -13.99
N SER A 240 -2.35 -4.58 -15.08
CA SER A 240 -1.47 -3.96 -16.07
C SER A 240 -2.28 -3.26 -17.15
N LEU A 241 -1.89 -2.04 -17.53
CA LEU A 241 -2.37 -1.42 -18.75
C LEU A 241 -1.64 -2.06 -19.95
N THR A 242 -2.39 -2.70 -20.83
CA THR A 242 -1.90 -3.32 -22.08
C THR A 242 -2.46 -2.57 -23.28
N ALA A 243 -1.99 -2.92 -24.48
CA ALA A 243 -2.55 -2.38 -25.73
C ALA A 243 -4.06 -2.64 -25.90
N LYS A 244 -4.63 -3.61 -25.14
CA LYS A 244 -6.04 -4.00 -25.20
C LYS A 244 -6.86 -3.49 -24.00
N GLY A 245 -6.27 -2.67 -23.12
CA GLY A 245 -6.87 -2.23 -21.87
C GLY A 245 -6.24 -2.89 -20.65
N PHE A 246 -6.93 -2.82 -19.51
CA PHE A 246 -6.44 -3.37 -18.25
C PHE A 246 -6.57 -4.89 -18.18
N THR A 247 -5.57 -5.52 -17.57
CA THR A 247 -5.72 -6.88 -17.06
C THR A 247 -6.37 -6.86 -15.68
N GLU A 248 -6.86 -8.01 -15.21
CA GLU A 248 -7.22 -8.16 -13.81
C GLU A 248 -5.98 -8.00 -12.93
N PRO A 249 -6.13 -7.47 -11.70
CA PRO A 249 -5.08 -7.49 -10.70
C PRO A 249 -4.56 -8.92 -10.50
N ASN A 250 -3.25 -9.08 -10.50
CA ASN A 250 -2.61 -10.37 -10.17
C ASN A 250 -2.18 -10.40 -8.71
N MET A 251 -2.70 -9.49 -7.92
CA MET A 251 -2.55 -9.62 -6.51
C MET A 251 -3.19 -10.95 -6.17
N ALA A 252 -2.40 -11.92 -5.78
CA ALA A 252 -2.84 -12.89 -4.81
C ALA A 252 -3.19 -12.06 -3.56
N VAL A 253 -4.24 -11.26 -3.71
CA VAL A 253 -4.83 -10.33 -2.75
C VAL A 253 -5.16 -11.04 -1.50
N CYS A 254 -5.24 -12.31 -1.66
CA CYS A 254 -5.41 -13.29 -0.65
C CYS A 254 -4.32 -14.31 -0.92
N LEU A 255 -3.09 -14.02 -0.53
CA LEU A 255 -2.18 -15.08 -0.11
C LEU A 255 -2.91 -15.98 0.90
N ASN A 256 -3.95 -15.45 1.51
CA ASN A 256 -4.89 -16.14 2.39
C ASN A 256 -6.24 -15.39 2.35
N GLY A 257 -7.34 -16.06 2.57
CA GLY A 257 -8.69 -15.48 2.58
C GLY A 257 -9.02 -14.59 3.78
N ASP A 258 -8.03 -14.17 4.59
CA ASP A 258 -8.24 -13.50 5.88
C ASP A 258 -8.99 -12.17 5.74
N SER A 259 -8.80 -11.46 4.65
CA SER A 259 -9.49 -10.18 4.35
C SER A 259 -10.78 -10.33 3.53
N ALA A 260 -11.14 -11.55 3.13
CA ALA A 260 -12.37 -11.78 2.38
C ALA A 260 -13.61 -11.57 3.26
N PRO A 261 -14.77 -11.13 2.72
CA PRO A 261 -15.98 -10.91 3.52
C PRO A 261 -16.59 -12.20 4.09
N ILE A 262 -16.25 -13.35 3.53
CA ILE A 262 -16.67 -14.68 3.96
C ILE A 262 -15.47 -15.56 4.24
N LEU A 263 -15.61 -16.50 5.18
CA LEU A 263 -14.56 -17.47 5.48
C LEU A 263 -14.41 -18.49 4.37
N SER A 264 -13.19 -19.01 4.21
CA SER A 264 -12.87 -20.07 3.25
C SER A 264 -11.64 -20.86 3.71
N VAL A 265 -11.33 -21.96 3.04
CA VAL A 265 -10.08 -22.71 3.25
C VAL A 265 -8.84 -21.93 2.80
N ALA A 266 -9.01 -20.79 2.14
CA ALA A 266 -7.94 -19.84 1.83
C ALA A 266 -7.54 -18.95 3.02
N CYS A 267 -8.33 -18.94 4.12
CA CYS A 267 -7.95 -18.24 5.35
C CYS A 267 -6.77 -18.96 6.05
N THR A 268 -5.91 -18.14 6.73
CA THR A 268 -4.83 -18.72 7.54
C THR A 268 -5.35 -19.42 8.80
N LEU A 269 -4.58 -20.35 9.33
CA LEU A 269 -4.87 -20.99 10.60
C LEU A 269 -4.96 -19.97 11.74
N ASN A 270 -4.06 -18.98 11.76
CA ASN A 270 -4.06 -17.91 12.76
C ASN A 270 -5.34 -17.07 12.73
N HIS A 271 -5.84 -16.80 11.55
CA HIS A 271 -7.09 -16.05 11.38
C HIS A 271 -8.30 -16.88 11.77
N ILE A 272 -8.39 -18.12 11.29
CA ILE A 272 -9.48 -19.06 11.62
C ILE A 272 -9.60 -19.27 13.13
N ARG A 273 -8.49 -19.35 13.87
CA ARG A 273 -8.48 -19.49 15.34
C ARG A 273 -9.11 -18.33 16.10
N LYS A 274 -9.18 -17.15 15.51
CA LYS A 274 -9.81 -15.97 16.10
C LYS A 274 -11.31 -15.88 15.81
N GLN A 275 -11.85 -16.79 14.98
CA GLN A 275 -13.25 -16.82 14.61
C GLN A 275 -14.13 -17.47 15.69
N SER A 276 -15.45 -17.50 15.47
CA SER A 276 -16.44 -18.01 16.42
C SER A 276 -16.23 -19.49 16.81
N ASP A 277 -16.79 -19.87 17.96
CA ASP A 277 -16.76 -21.28 18.45
C ASP A 277 -17.34 -22.25 17.43
N GLU A 278 -18.32 -21.84 16.63
CA GLU A 278 -18.89 -22.64 15.55
C GLU A 278 -17.83 -22.99 14.50
N VAL A 279 -16.97 -22.03 14.11
CA VAL A 279 -15.84 -22.26 13.21
C VAL A 279 -14.83 -23.23 13.85
N GLN A 280 -14.55 -23.09 15.16
CA GLN A 280 -13.62 -23.99 15.83
C GLN A 280 -14.11 -25.44 15.84
N VAL A 281 -15.42 -25.67 15.96
CA VAL A 281 -16.02 -27.00 15.87
C VAL A 281 -15.80 -27.62 14.47
N ILE A 282 -15.99 -26.84 13.41
CA ILE A 282 -15.77 -27.29 12.02
C ILE A 282 -14.29 -27.63 11.79
N MET A 283 -13.38 -26.85 12.38
CA MET A 283 -11.94 -27.04 12.22
C MET A 283 -11.34 -28.12 13.11
N LYS A 284 -12.11 -28.71 14.03
CA LYS A 284 -11.62 -29.75 14.94
C LYS A 284 -10.88 -30.89 14.24
N PRO A 285 -11.32 -31.47 13.12
CA PRO A 285 -10.57 -32.53 12.44
C PRO A 285 -9.17 -32.12 11.98
N LEU A 286 -8.99 -30.82 11.57
CA LEU A 286 -7.68 -30.27 11.25
C LEU A 286 -6.78 -30.23 12.48
N TYR A 287 -7.30 -29.75 13.61
CA TYR A 287 -6.56 -29.67 14.86
C TYR A 287 -6.15 -31.06 15.37
N ASP A 288 -7.06 -32.04 15.36
CA ASP A 288 -6.78 -33.42 15.75
C ASP A 288 -5.67 -34.01 14.83
N GLY A 289 -5.70 -33.75 13.54
CA GLY A 289 -4.65 -34.14 12.58
C GLY A 289 -3.29 -33.51 12.90
N MET A 290 -3.27 -32.21 13.23
CA MET A 290 -2.04 -31.51 13.62
C MET A 290 -1.46 -32.07 14.94
N GLU A 291 -2.29 -32.38 15.92
CA GLU A 291 -1.87 -33.03 17.18
C GLU A 291 -1.21 -34.40 16.93
N ALA A 292 -1.80 -35.21 16.05
CA ALA A 292 -1.23 -36.48 15.67
C ALA A 292 0.15 -36.33 15.00
N VAL A 293 0.32 -35.34 14.12
CA VAL A 293 1.61 -35.03 13.47
C VAL A 293 2.63 -34.53 14.49
N ALA A 294 2.24 -33.66 15.42
CA ALA A 294 3.10 -33.18 16.49
C ALA A 294 3.61 -34.31 17.35
N ALA A 295 2.70 -35.20 17.80
CA ALA A 295 3.04 -36.38 18.61
C ALA A 295 4.00 -37.33 17.86
N ALA A 296 3.73 -37.61 16.58
CA ALA A 296 4.56 -38.51 15.77
C ALA A 296 5.99 -37.99 15.54
N ARG A 297 6.16 -36.65 15.55
CA ARG A 297 7.45 -36.00 15.30
C ARG A 297 8.15 -35.50 16.57
N GLY A 298 7.54 -35.66 17.74
CA GLY A 298 8.09 -35.16 19.00
C GLY A 298 8.07 -33.63 19.16
N TYR A 299 7.17 -32.96 18.46
CA TYR A 299 6.96 -31.50 18.59
C TYR A 299 5.91 -31.19 19.66
N SER A 300 5.99 -30.02 20.30
CA SER A 300 4.85 -29.51 21.05
C SER A 300 3.73 -29.05 20.09
N VAL A 301 2.48 -29.22 20.48
CA VAL A 301 1.32 -28.77 19.68
C VAL A 301 1.36 -27.27 19.47
N ASP A 302 1.70 -26.51 20.51
CA ASP A 302 1.84 -25.04 20.45
C ASP A 302 2.97 -24.63 19.51
N GLY A 303 4.13 -25.33 19.58
CA GLY A 303 5.26 -25.04 18.69
C GLY A 303 4.94 -25.32 17.22
N LEU A 304 4.28 -26.48 16.93
CA LEU A 304 3.82 -26.78 15.58
C LEU A 304 2.80 -25.74 15.11
N SER A 305 1.83 -25.40 15.95
CA SER A 305 0.80 -24.42 15.65
C SER A 305 1.36 -23.03 15.35
N ALA A 306 2.36 -22.56 16.11
CA ALA A 306 3.04 -21.29 15.85
C ALA A 306 3.81 -21.35 14.52
N ALA A 307 4.47 -22.45 14.22
CA ALA A 307 5.26 -22.61 12.99
C ALA A 307 4.41 -22.62 11.71
N VAL A 308 3.18 -23.17 11.77
CA VAL A 308 2.31 -23.30 10.59
C VAL A 308 1.11 -22.35 10.60
N GLY A 309 1.02 -21.45 11.58
CA GLY A 309 -0.12 -20.57 11.76
C GLY A 309 -0.39 -19.64 10.56
N GLY A 310 0.65 -19.29 9.80
CA GLY A 310 0.56 -18.50 8.57
C GLY A 310 0.13 -19.29 7.32
N ASN A 311 0.11 -20.61 7.37
CA ASN A 311 -0.40 -21.43 6.26
C ASN A 311 -1.93 -21.33 6.20
N THR A 312 -2.47 -21.42 5.00
CA THR A 312 -3.92 -21.52 4.78
C THR A 312 -4.46 -22.86 5.27
N VAL A 313 -5.74 -22.90 5.60
CA VAL A 313 -6.43 -24.16 5.94
C VAL A 313 -6.28 -25.18 4.82
N ARG A 314 -6.37 -24.76 3.55
CA ARG A 314 -6.16 -25.64 2.38
C ARG A 314 -4.78 -26.27 2.40
N GLU A 315 -3.71 -25.48 2.51
CA GLU A 315 -2.34 -25.99 2.55
C GLU A 315 -2.14 -27.01 3.67
N LEU A 316 -2.70 -26.75 4.85
CA LEU A 316 -2.60 -27.66 5.98
C LEU A 316 -3.36 -28.97 5.75
N LEU A 317 -4.56 -28.90 5.16
CA LEU A 317 -5.33 -30.10 4.80
C LEU A 317 -4.63 -30.93 3.73
N GLU A 318 -4.02 -30.28 2.74
CA GLU A 318 -3.18 -30.94 1.72
C GLU A 318 -1.94 -31.60 2.33
N MET A 319 -1.25 -30.93 3.26
CA MET A 319 -0.13 -31.47 4.01
C MET A 319 -0.52 -32.71 4.83
N LEU A 320 -1.75 -32.77 5.34
CA LEU A 320 -2.33 -33.92 6.04
C LEU A 320 -2.89 -34.97 5.07
N GLN A 321 -2.71 -34.80 3.77
CA GLN A 321 -3.20 -35.68 2.70
C GLN A 321 -4.73 -35.90 2.72
N VAL A 322 -5.47 -34.85 3.12
CA VAL A 322 -6.94 -34.88 3.09
C VAL A 322 -7.42 -34.85 1.64
N ASN A 323 -8.43 -35.66 1.34
CA ASN A 323 -9.01 -35.74 0.00
C ASN A 323 -9.64 -34.40 -0.44
N GLU A 324 -9.47 -34.03 -1.71
CA GLU A 324 -9.97 -32.78 -2.28
C GLU A 324 -11.49 -32.60 -2.10
N THR A 325 -12.27 -33.66 -2.16
CA THR A 325 -13.73 -33.62 -1.92
C THR A 325 -14.03 -33.11 -0.50
N ILE A 326 -13.28 -33.55 0.50
CA ILE A 326 -13.44 -33.14 1.90
C ILE A 326 -13.02 -31.69 2.05
N ILE A 327 -11.95 -31.25 1.37
CA ILE A 327 -11.49 -29.85 1.36
C ILE A 327 -12.59 -28.95 0.80
N GLN A 328 -13.22 -29.34 -0.31
CA GLN A 328 -14.32 -28.61 -0.92
C GLN A 328 -15.57 -28.57 -0.02
N ASP A 329 -15.88 -29.64 0.70
CA ASP A 329 -16.99 -29.67 1.64
C ASP A 329 -16.74 -28.73 2.83
N ILE A 330 -15.52 -28.69 3.38
CA ILE A 330 -15.12 -27.74 4.42
C ILE A 330 -15.24 -26.30 3.89
N ASP A 331 -14.73 -26.03 2.70
CA ASP A 331 -14.77 -24.73 2.07
C ASP A 331 -16.21 -24.24 1.90
N LYS A 332 -17.09 -25.10 1.41
CA LYS A 332 -18.52 -24.80 1.24
C LYS A 332 -19.20 -24.45 2.56
N VAL A 333 -18.85 -25.13 3.65
CA VAL A 333 -19.40 -24.83 4.98
C VAL A 333 -18.90 -23.47 5.47
N LEU A 334 -17.59 -23.19 5.31
CA LEU A 334 -16.99 -21.90 5.69
C LEU A 334 -17.59 -20.74 4.90
N HIS A 335 -17.91 -20.91 3.60
CA HIS A 335 -18.57 -19.91 2.76
C HIS A 335 -19.96 -19.49 3.25
N GLY A 336 -20.58 -20.28 4.12
CA GLY A 336 -21.81 -19.90 4.82
C GLY A 336 -21.60 -18.95 6.00
N MET A 337 -20.34 -18.62 6.35
CA MET A 337 -19.99 -17.88 7.55
C MET A 337 -19.38 -16.51 7.23
N ILE A 338 -19.82 -15.50 7.98
CA ILE A 338 -19.26 -14.14 7.86
C ILE A 338 -17.87 -14.13 8.49
N ASN A 339 -16.91 -13.64 7.74
CA ASN A 339 -15.57 -13.39 8.24
C ASN A 339 -15.59 -12.18 9.20
N LYS A 340 -15.25 -12.39 10.45
CA LYS A 340 -15.02 -11.31 11.41
C LYS A 340 -13.59 -10.80 11.18
N ILE A 341 -13.47 -9.78 10.35
CA ILE A 341 -12.23 -9.02 10.19
C ILE A 341 -12.06 -8.23 11.49
N GLY A 342 -11.01 -8.53 12.25
CA GLY A 342 -10.74 -7.97 13.58
C GLY A 342 -10.36 -6.48 13.53
#